data_abd4052077e0bdabe1b9bbe6ea2beccd
#
_entry.id   abd4052077e0bdabe1b9bbe6ea2beccd
#
_cell.length_a   1.000
_cell.length_b   1.000
_cell.length_c   1.000
_cell.angle_alpha   90.00
_cell.angle_beta   90.00
_cell.angle_gamma   90.00
#
_symmetry.space_group_name_H-M   'P 1'
#
loop_
_entity.id
_entity.type
_entity.pdbx_description
1 polymer ?
#
loop_
_entity_poly.entity_id
_entity_poly.type
_entity_poly.pdbx_seq_one_letter_code
_entity_poly.pdbx_strand_id
1 'polypeptide(L)'
;VMISVASILTACENRSEEWDVVDFGNDCAVGLQEHLECRFIPLETKDSVLLKDLYRVCWVDDRIFVFDRSDEINALFVFSDQGNFITRVGLRGQGPKEYLYLTHFFVDEKERILTLVDFGGTALLRYDLDTYQYISTQDVADYFVDCAPLDKENWIWYYPLGFATPQRENFYLKATDRKGEQDALLGSAYF
;
A
#
# COMPACT_ATOMS: atom_id res chain seq x y z
N VAL A 1 19.41 -61.51 -20.99
CA VAL A 1 19.36 -60.04 -21.16
C VAL A 1 18.89 -59.46 -19.84
N MET A 2 19.84 -58.95 -19.05
CA MET A 2 19.54 -58.22 -17.79
C MET A 2 19.35 -56.74 -18.13
N ILE A 3 18.17 -56.20 -17.84
CA ILE A 3 17.89 -54.76 -17.90
C ILE A 3 18.05 -54.25 -16.48
N SER A 4 19.11 -53.42 -16.29
CA SER A 4 19.37 -52.70 -15.08
C SER A 4 18.55 -51.40 -15.09
N VAL A 5 17.59 -51.28 -14.18
CA VAL A 5 16.85 -50.02 -13.94
C VAL A 5 17.66 -49.24 -12.92
N ALA A 6 18.33 -48.18 -13.38
CA ALA A 6 18.96 -47.17 -12.52
C ALA A 6 17.89 -46.23 -12.01
N SER A 7 17.55 -46.32 -10.74
CA SER A 7 16.71 -45.36 -10.04
C SER A 7 17.51 -44.08 -9.81
N ILE A 8 17.14 -43.04 -10.49
CA ILE A 8 17.65 -41.69 -10.22
C ILE A 8 16.89 -41.16 -8.99
N LEU A 9 17.53 -41.24 -7.84
CA LEU A 9 17.11 -40.51 -6.65
C LEU A 9 17.55 -39.08 -6.83
N THR A 10 16.65 -38.21 -7.27
CA THR A 10 16.82 -36.78 -7.13
C THR A 10 16.69 -36.47 -5.65
N ALA A 11 17.82 -36.25 -5.01
CA ALA A 11 17.88 -35.67 -3.68
C ALA A 11 17.29 -34.23 -3.78
N CYS A 12 16.20 -34.01 -3.06
CA CYS A 12 15.83 -32.65 -2.71
C CYS A 12 16.98 -32.07 -1.90
N GLU A 13 17.71 -31.14 -2.48
CA GLU A 13 18.59 -30.26 -1.72
C GLU A 13 17.72 -29.51 -0.74
N ASN A 14 17.81 -29.91 0.52
CA ASN A 14 17.33 -29.13 1.63
C ASN A 14 18.19 -27.86 1.68
N ARG A 15 17.75 -26.79 0.99
CA ARG A 15 18.25 -25.48 1.25
C ARG A 15 17.81 -25.13 2.67
N SER A 16 18.70 -25.34 3.63
CA SER A 16 18.58 -24.73 4.94
C SER A 16 18.62 -23.21 4.68
N GLU A 17 17.45 -22.57 4.70
CA GLU A 17 17.38 -21.13 4.83
C GLU A 17 18.09 -20.81 6.14
N GLU A 18 19.30 -20.33 6.05
CA GLU A 18 20.05 -19.80 7.17
C GLU A 18 19.38 -18.48 7.53
N TRP A 19 18.49 -18.56 8.51
CA TRP A 19 17.87 -17.37 9.06
C TRP A 19 18.93 -16.58 9.80
N ASP A 20 19.15 -15.33 9.40
CA ASP A 20 19.97 -14.40 10.17
C ASP A 20 19.29 -14.20 11.53
N VAL A 21 19.80 -14.88 12.54
CA VAL A 21 19.33 -14.71 13.91
C VAL A 21 19.89 -13.41 14.44
N VAL A 22 19.06 -12.39 14.52
CA VAL A 22 19.42 -11.15 15.22
C VAL A 22 19.35 -11.41 16.72
N ASP A 23 20.50 -11.57 17.35
CA ASP A 23 20.60 -11.73 18.80
C ASP A 23 20.48 -10.35 19.48
N PHE A 24 19.34 -10.12 20.12
CA PHE A 24 19.10 -8.92 20.94
C PHE A 24 19.64 -9.04 22.38
N GLY A 25 20.38 -10.11 22.68
CA GLY A 25 20.81 -10.45 24.04
C GLY A 25 22.10 -9.74 24.52
N ASN A 26 22.80 -9.06 23.65
CA ASN A 26 23.96 -8.27 24.06
C ASN A 26 23.57 -6.79 24.16
N ASP A 27 23.67 -6.25 25.37
CA ASP A 27 23.54 -4.83 25.69
C ASP A 27 24.58 -3.96 24.95
N CYS A 28 24.49 -3.89 23.64
CA CYS A 28 25.03 -2.78 22.90
C CYS A 28 24.01 -1.64 22.99
N ALA A 29 24.05 -0.88 24.06
CA ALA A 29 23.46 0.44 24.06
C ALA A 29 24.24 1.31 23.07
N VAL A 30 23.99 1.08 21.78
CA VAL A 30 24.40 2.00 20.73
C VAL A 30 23.57 3.24 20.97
N GLY A 31 24.20 4.34 21.33
CA GLY A 31 23.52 5.63 21.45
C GLY A 31 22.94 5.96 20.07
N LEU A 32 21.67 5.64 19.87
CA LEU A 32 20.93 5.94 18.61
C LEU A 32 21.18 7.40 18.18
N GLN A 33 21.39 8.29 19.14
CA GLN A 33 21.64 9.70 18.94
C GLN A 33 22.93 9.98 18.13
N GLU A 34 23.91 9.11 18.16
CA GLU A 34 25.16 9.26 17.40
C GLU A 34 25.04 8.86 15.93
N HIS A 35 23.95 8.16 15.59
CA HIS A 35 23.69 7.63 14.25
C HIS A 35 22.43 8.22 13.58
N LEU A 36 21.71 9.11 14.26
CA LEU A 36 20.51 9.74 13.75
C LEU A 36 20.75 11.23 13.50
N GLU A 37 20.61 11.64 12.25
CA GLU A 37 20.45 13.05 11.90
C GLU A 37 18.94 13.37 11.88
N CYS A 38 18.51 14.23 12.80
CA CYS A 38 17.12 14.65 12.91
C CYS A 38 16.92 16.02 12.25
N ARG A 39 15.98 16.09 11.33
CA ARG A 39 15.52 17.34 10.72
C ARG A 39 14.05 17.57 11.04
N PHE A 40 13.72 18.74 11.56
CA PHE A 40 12.34 19.18 11.79
C PHE A 40 11.85 19.98 10.59
N ILE A 41 10.72 19.59 10.01
CA ILE A 41 10.09 20.31 8.90
C ILE A 41 8.73 20.77 9.36
N PRO A 42 8.55 22.06 9.65
CA PRO A 42 7.23 22.59 9.99
C PRO A 42 6.35 22.59 8.73
N LEU A 43 5.20 21.93 8.80
CA LEU A 43 4.24 21.99 7.70
C LEU A 43 3.43 23.27 7.76
N GLU A 44 3.25 23.91 6.61
CA GLU A 44 2.47 25.12 6.48
C GLU A 44 1.01 24.85 6.88
N THR A 45 0.50 25.65 7.81
CA THR A 45 -0.87 25.56 8.31
C THR A 45 -1.67 26.77 7.84
N LYS A 46 -2.82 26.52 7.22
CA LYS A 46 -3.80 27.52 6.76
C LYS A 46 -5.20 27.05 7.14
N ASP A 47 -6.19 27.93 7.09
CA ASP A 47 -7.60 27.56 7.34
C ASP A 47 -8.09 26.43 6.42
N SER A 48 -7.52 26.34 5.22
CA SER A 48 -7.80 25.26 4.25
C SER A 48 -6.90 24.03 4.38
N VAL A 49 -5.89 24.08 5.25
CA VAL A 49 -4.89 23.00 5.45
C VAL A 49 -4.73 22.78 6.95
N LEU A 50 -5.77 22.24 7.55
CA LEU A 50 -5.72 21.77 8.94
C LEU A 50 -5.47 20.26 8.92
N LEU A 51 -4.50 19.83 9.70
CA LEU A 51 -4.18 18.42 9.89
C LEU A 51 -4.64 18.01 11.29
N LYS A 52 -5.37 16.91 11.39
CA LYS A 52 -5.97 16.44 12.63
C LYS A 52 -5.48 15.05 13.04
N ASP A 53 -5.55 14.10 12.10
CA ASP A 53 -5.13 12.71 12.32
C ASP A 53 -4.17 12.27 11.22
N LEU A 54 -2.88 12.44 11.48
CA LEU A 54 -1.81 12.08 10.54
C LEU A 54 -1.64 10.56 10.53
N TYR A 55 -2.33 9.91 9.62
CA TYR A 55 -2.31 8.46 9.50
C TYR A 55 -1.08 7.94 8.76
N ARG A 56 -0.69 8.61 7.68
CA ARG A 56 0.45 8.20 6.86
C ARG A 56 1.18 9.39 6.29
N VAL A 57 2.51 9.33 6.33
CA VAL A 57 3.41 10.27 5.67
C VAL A 57 4.31 9.49 4.72
N CYS A 58 4.47 9.98 3.51
CA CYS A 58 5.35 9.41 2.50
C CYS A 58 6.20 10.52 1.89
N TRP A 59 7.49 10.26 1.73
CA TRP A 59 8.40 11.19 1.06
C TRP A 59 8.74 10.64 -0.32
N VAL A 60 8.47 11.42 -1.35
CA VAL A 60 8.76 11.08 -2.74
C VAL A 60 9.37 12.29 -3.44
N ASP A 61 10.56 12.13 -4.00
CA ASP A 61 11.36 13.21 -4.56
C ASP A 61 11.58 14.36 -3.54
N ASP A 62 11.13 15.57 -3.88
CA ASP A 62 11.14 16.78 -3.08
C ASP A 62 9.78 17.10 -2.42
N ARG A 63 8.91 16.08 -2.27
CA ARG A 63 7.53 16.25 -1.82
C ARG A 63 7.18 15.33 -0.66
N ILE A 64 6.39 15.86 0.25
CA ILE A 64 5.88 15.16 1.42
C ILE A 64 4.37 14.99 1.24
N PHE A 65 3.94 13.74 1.13
CA PHE A 65 2.54 13.35 1.05
C PHE A 65 2.05 13.04 2.46
N VAL A 66 1.00 13.73 2.89
CA VAL A 66 0.43 13.59 4.24
C VAL A 66 -1.03 13.22 4.13
N PHE A 67 -1.37 12.03 4.58
CA PHE A 67 -2.74 11.55 4.61
C PHE A 67 -3.33 11.77 6.01
N ASP A 68 -4.36 12.62 6.06
CA ASP A 68 -5.20 12.82 7.23
C ASP A 68 -6.44 11.92 7.10
N ARG A 69 -6.58 10.98 8.04
CA ARG A 69 -7.67 9.99 8.04
C ARG A 69 -8.83 10.36 8.95
N SER A 70 -8.81 11.54 9.58
CA SER A 70 -9.94 11.97 10.40
C SER A 70 -11.22 12.06 9.57
N ASP A 71 -12.38 11.79 10.20
CA ASP A 71 -13.67 11.81 9.51
C ASP A 71 -14.02 13.20 8.96
N GLU A 72 -13.55 14.25 9.61
CA GLU A 72 -13.83 15.64 9.22
C GLU A 72 -13.02 16.07 7.99
N ILE A 73 -11.78 15.59 7.88
CA ILE A 73 -10.85 16.00 6.82
C ILE A 73 -10.80 14.95 5.73
N ASN A 74 -10.35 13.73 6.07
CA ASN A 74 -10.17 12.59 5.18
C ASN A 74 -9.62 13.01 3.81
N ALA A 75 -8.35 13.38 3.78
CA ALA A 75 -7.73 13.97 2.59
C ALA A 75 -6.23 13.68 2.50
N LEU A 76 -5.73 13.66 1.27
CA LEU A 76 -4.31 13.63 0.97
C LEU A 76 -3.81 15.04 0.65
N PHE A 77 -2.86 15.51 1.44
CA PHE A 77 -2.17 16.78 1.24
C PHE A 77 -0.75 16.54 0.73
N VAL A 78 -0.26 17.46 -0.10
CA VAL A 78 1.11 17.45 -0.60
C VAL A 78 1.80 18.74 -0.18
N PHE A 79 3.00 18.58 0.35
CA PHE A 79 3.88 19.67 0.75
C PHE A 79 5.22 19.54 0.04
N SER A 80 5.95 20.63 -0.09
CA SER A 80 7.35 20.59 -0.51
C SER A 80 8.23 19.96 0.58
N ASP A 81 9.46 19.64 0.25
CA ASP A 81 10.49 19.21 1.19
C ASP A 81 10.84 20.25 2.26
N GLN A 82 10.40 21.52 2.08
CA GLN A 82 10.51 22.60 3.06
C GLN A 82 9.24 22.76 3.92
N GLY A 83 8.20 21.96 3.66
CA GLY A 83 6.92 22.00 4.39
C GLY A 83 5.90 23.00 3.85
N ASN A 84 6.16 23.67 2.71
CA ASN A 84 5.18 24.57 2.12
C ASN A 84 4.05 23.76 1.46
N PHE A 85 2.80 24.17 1.67
CA PHE A 85 1.65 23.52 1.07
C PHE A 85 1.64 23.69 -0.45
N ILE A 86 1.52 22.56 -1.17
CA ILE A 86 1.43 22.53 -2.63
C ILE A 86 -0.03 22.35 -3.05
N THR A 87 -0.67 21.27 -2.64
CA THR A 87 -2.03 20.96 -3.05
C THR A 87 -2.70 19.94 -2.14
N ARG A 88 -4.01 19.79 -2.30
CA ARG A 88 -4.82 18.65 -1.87
C ARG A 88 -5.15 17.81 -3.10
N VAL A 89 -4.92 16.50 -3.02
CA VAL A 89 -5.20 15.59 -4.14
C VAL A 89 -6.61 15.03 -4.03
N GLY A 90 -7.36 15.20 -5.10
CA GLY A 90 -8.76 14.76 -5.16
C GLY A 90 -9.70 15.60 -4.29
N LEU A 91 -10.98 15.35 -4.47
CA LEU A 91 -12.05 16.01 -3.72
C LEU A 91 -12.97 14.94 -3.12
N ARG A 92 -13.41 15.17 -1.88
CA ARG A 92 -14.41 14.34 -1.23
C ARG A 92 -15.80 14.74 -1.72
N GLY A 93 -16.57 13.76 -2.22
CA GLY A 93 -17.91 13.99 -2.72
C GLY A 93 -18.49 12.77 -3.43
N GLN A 94 -19.54 12.98 -4.23
CA GLN A 94 -20.25 11.91 -4.94
C GLN A 94 -20.14 12.05 -6.47
N GLY A 95 -19.30 12.93 -6.93
CA GLY A 95 -19.05 13.12 -8.36
C GLY A 95 -18.13 12.04 -8.96
N PRO A 96 -18.07 11.93 -10.30
CA PRO A 96 -17.38 10.84 -10.99
C PRO A 96 -15.85 10.85 -10.83
N LYS A 97 -15.29 11.93 -10.25
CA LYS A 97 -13.84 12.08 -9.97
C LYS A 97 -13.58 12.36 -8.50
N GLU A 98 -14.60 12.17 -7.68
CA GLU A 98 -14.57 12.43 -6.24
C GLU A 98 -14.55 11.10 -5.50
N TYR A 99 -13.98 11.10 -4.31
CA TYR A 99 -13.96 9.94 -3.43
C TYR A 99 -14.95 10.12 -2.27
N LEU A 100 -15.47 9.02 -1.77
CA LEU A 100 -16.35 9.03 -0.59
C LEU A 100 -15.57 8.97 0.71
N TYR A 101 -14.64 8.01 0.84
CA TYR A 101 -13.83 7.81 2.02
C TYR A 101 -12.52 7.13 1.69
N LEU A 102 -11.42 7.86 1.82
CA LEU A 102 -10.09 7.32 1.60
C LEU A 102 -9.64 6.49 2.81
N THR A 103 -9.06 5.34 2.54
CA THR A 103 -8.39 4.51 3.54
C THR A 103 -6.88 4.53 3.38
N HIS A 104 -6.42 4.72 2.16
CA HIS A 104 -5.00 4.62 1.84
C HIS A 104 -4.63 5.40 0.58
N PHE A 105 -3.33 5.55 0.35
CA PHE A 105 -2.77 5.98 -0.92
C PHE A 105 -1.43 5.31 -1.16
N PHE A 106 -1.01 5.23 -2.41
CA PHE A 106 0.33 4.80 -2.77
C PHE A 106 0.83 5.52 -4.01
N VAL A 107 2.15 5.59 -4.10
CA VAL A 107 2.85 6.25 -5.19
C VAL A 107 3.63 5.21 -5.97
N ASP A 108 3.40 5.16 -7.28
CA ASP A 108 4.24 4.45 -8.21
C ASP A 108 5.20 5.47 -8.84
N GLU A 109 6.39 5.57 -8.27
CA GLU A 109 7.42 6.52 -8.73
C GLU A 109 7.89 6.24 -10.15
N LYS A 110 7.83 4.97 -10.56
CA LYS A 110 8.29 4.55 -11.87
C LYS A 110 7.31 4.94 -12.98
N GLU A 111 6.03 4.67 -12.74
CA GLU A 111 4.95 5.01 -13.68
C GLU A 111 4.47 6.45 -13.49
N ARG A 112 5.00 7.17 -12.48
CA ARG A 112 4.59 8.54 -12.10
C ARG A 112 3.09 8.63 -11.83
N ILE A 113 2.54 7.66 -11.08
CA ILE A 113 1.12 7.58 -10.75
C ILE A 113 0.94 7.63 -9.23
N LEU A 114 0.06 8.51 -8.80
CA LEU A 114 -0.47 8.55 -7.44
C LEU A 114 -1.86 7.93 -7.44
N THR A 115 -2.09 6.92 -6.61
CA THR A 115 -3.38 6.25 -6.49
C THR A 115 -3.98 6.48 -5.11
N LEU A 116 -5.23 6.95 -5.08
CA LEU A 116 -6.04 7.03 -3.88
C LEU A 116 -6.94 5.80 -3.80
N VAL A 117 -7.04 5.21 -2.61
CA VAL A 117 -7.88 4.05 -2.33
C VAL A 117 -9.16 4.55 -1.68
N ASP A 118 -10.24 4.53 -2.42
CA ASP A 118 -11.57 4.93 -1.96
C ASP A 118 -12.38 3.72 -1.52
N PHE A 119 -12.36 3.48 -0.22
CA PHE A 119 -13.17 2.44 0.40
C PHE A 119 -14.67 2.71 0.28
N GLY A 120 -15.09 3.97 0.47
CA GLY A 120 -16.50 4.34 0.41
C GLY A 120 -17.12 4.17 -0.97
N GLY A 121 -16.31 4.41 -2.03
CA GLY A 121 -16.70 4.23 -3.42
C GLY A 121 -16.28 2.88 -4.02
N THR A 122 -15.55 2.03 -3.26
CA THR A 122 -14.93 0.79 -3.76
C THR A 122 -14.16 1.00 -5.07
N ALA A 123 -13.30 2.01 -5.07
CA ALA A 123 -12.62 2.45 -6.28
C ALA A 123 -11.15 2.84 -6.02
N LEU A 124 -10.38 2.80 -7.09
CA LEU A 124 -9.02 3.35 -7.16
C LEU A 124 -9.03 4.58 -8.06
N LEU A 125 -8.73 5.75 -7.49
CA LEU A 125 -8.62 6.98 -8.26
C LEU A 125 -7.14 7.25 -8.55
N ARG A 126 -6.79 7.36 -9.82
CA ARG A 126 -5.42 7.60 -10.29
C ARG A 126 -5.21 9.05 -10.70
N TYR A 127 -4.09 9.58 -10.28
CA TYR A 127 -3.65 10.94 -10.56
C TYR A 127 -2.22 10.90 -11.10
N ASP A 128 -1.89 11.84 -11.95
CA ASP A 128 -0.53 12.10 -12.37
C ASP A 128 0.28 12.63 -11.18
N LEU A 129 1.43 12.03 -10.91
CA LEU A 129 2.23 12.32 -9.74
C LEU A 129 2.85 13.73 -9.77
N ASP A 130 3.11 14.26 -10.95
CA ASP A 130 3.80 15.54 -11.09
C ASP A 130 2.83 16.73 -11.14
N THR A 131 1.69 16.53 -11.79
CA THR A 131 0.69 17.59 -12.00
C THR A 131 -0.52 17.48 -11.09
N TYR A 132 -0.69 16.34 -10.40
CA TYR A 132 -1.86 15.99 -9.58
C TYR A 132 -3.18 16.00 -10.34
N GLN A 133 -3.12 15.93 -11.67
CA GLN A 133 -4.30 15.87 -12.52
C GLN A 133 -4.90 14.47 -12.48
N TYR A 134 -6.22 14.41 -12.39
CA TYR A 134 -6.98 13.17 -12.44
C TYR A 134 -6.77 12.46 -13.79
N ILE A 135 -6.46 11.15 -13.72
CA ILE A 135 -6.28 10.31 -14.90
C ILE A 135 -7.49 9.41 -15.10
N SER A 136 -7.83 8.59 -14.10
CA SER A 136 -8.89 7.58 -14.23
C SER A 136 -9.39 7.11 -12.88
N THR A 137 -10.59 6.53 -12.88
CA THR A 137 -11.13 5.71 -11.80
C THR A 137 -11.22 4.27 -12.28
N GLN A 138 -10.84 3.35 -11.43
CA GLN A 138 -11.06 1.93 -11.60
C GLN A 138 -11.97 1.45 -10.48
N ASP A 139 -13.18 1.03 -10.84
CA ASP A 139 -14.10 0.41 -9.90
C ASP A 139 -13.57 -0.97 -9.50
N VAL A 140 -13.72 -1.30 -8.23
CA VAL A 140 -13.33 -2.59 -7.68
C VAL A 140 -14.60 -3.34 -7.32
N ALA A 141 -14.79 -4.51 -7.94
CA ALA A 141 -16.04 -5.26 -7.78
C ALA A 141 -16.29 -5.76 -6.36
N ASP A 142 -15.22 -5.92 -5.59
CA ASP A 142 -15.24 -6.50 -4.26
C ASP A 142 -14.98 -5.44 -3.19
N TYR A 143 -15.65 -5.61 -2.04
CA TYR A 143 -15.43 -4.76 -0.89
C TYR A 143 -14.08 -5.09 -0.24
N PHE A 144 -13.13 -4.16 -0.31
CA PHE A 144 -11.80 -4.30 0.26
C PHE A 144 -11.52 -3.17 1.26
N VAL A 145 -10.56 -3.35 2.13
CA VAL A 145 -10.15 -2.30 3.10
C VAL A 145 -8.85 -1.64 2.69
N ASP A 146 -7.94 -2.42 2.14
CA ASP A 146 -6.65 -1.92 1.71
C ASP A 146 -6.12 -2.71 0.51
N CYS A 147 -5.21 -2.10 -0.23
CA CYS A 147 -4.53 -2.75 -1.35
C CYS A 147 -3.13 -2.15 -1.52
N ALA A 148 -2.26 -2.92 -2.14
CA ALA A 148 -0.93 -2.48 -2.51
C ALA A 148 -0.49 -3.11 -3.83
N PRO A 149 0.36 -2.45 -4.63
CA PRO A 149 1.01 -3.10 -5.74
C PRO A 149 1.96 -4.17 -5.22
N LEU A 150 1.83 -5.40 -5.72
CA LEU A 150 2.73 -6.50 -5.44
C LEU A 150 3.95 -6.44 -6.37
N ASP A 151 3.68 -6.15 -7.63
CA ASP A 151 4.67 -5.91 -8.67
C ASP A 151 4.09 -5.00 -9.77
N LYS A 152 4.73 -4.94 -10.95
CA LYS A 152 4.29 -4.09 -12.06
C LYS A 152 2.92 -4.46 -12.63
N GLU A 153 2.52 -5.71 -12.51
CA GLU A 153 1.32 -6.26 -13.14
C GLU A 153 0.27 -6.70 -12.14
N ASN A 154 0.67 -6.94 -10.88
CA ASN A 154 -0.18 -7.54 -9.87
C ASN A 154 -0.40 -6.62 -8.68
N TRP A 155 -1.56 -6.78 -8.09
CA TRP A 155 -2.01 -6.12 -6.87
C TRP A 155 -2.33 -7.14 -5.80
N ILE A 156 -2.11 -6.78 -4.53
CA ILE A 156 -2.58 -7.52 -3.37
C ILE A 156 -3.67 -6.71 -2.67
N TRP A 157 -4.76 -7.38 -2.33
CA TRP A 157 -5.94 -6.81 -1.69
C TRP A 157 -6.13 -7.44 -0.32
N TYR A 158 -6.51 -6.64 0.66
CA TYR A 158 -6.79 -7.08 2.01
C TYR A 158 -8.28 -6.97 2.34
N TYR A 159 -8.83 -8.07 2.83
CA TYR A 159 -10.24 -8.24 3.21
C TYR A 159 -10.32 -8.66 4.69
N PRO A 160 -10.48 -7.74 5.65
CA PRO A 160 -10.37 -8.03 7.08
C PRO A 160 -11.48 -8.92 7.63
N LEU A 161 -12.62 -9.01 6.95
CA LEU A 161 -13.74 -9.86 7.35
C LEU A 161 -13.73 -11.23 6.66
N GLY A 162 -12.68 -11.52 5.91
CA GLY A 162 -12.61 -12.67 5.03
C GLY A 162 -13.57 -12.55 3.85
N PHE A 163 -13.17 -13.09 2.73
CA PHE A 163 -14.01 -13.19 1.55
C PHE A 163 -14.72 -14.54 1.59
N ALA A 164 -16.04 -14.53 1.71
CA ALA A 164 -16.80 -15.75 1.55
C ALA A 164 -16.92 -16.06 0.05
N THR A 165 -16.07 -16.94 -0.47
CA THR A 165 -16.31 -17.53 -1.79
C THR A 165 -17.58 -18.38 -1.77
N PRO A 166 -18.19 -18.67 -2.92
CA PRO A 166 -19.31 -19.63 -3.00
C PRO A 166 -18.98 -21.00 -2.36
N GLN A 167 -17.67 -21.33 -2.26
CA GLN A 167 -17.17 -22.55 -1.64
C GLN A 167 -16.97 -22.43 -0.11
N ARG A 168 -17.33 -21.29 0.49
CA ARG A 168 -17.20 -21.00 1.94
C ARG A 168 -15.76 -20.94 2.46
N GLU A 169 -14.81 -20.68 1.62
CA GLU A 169 -13.42 -20.43 2.03
C GLU A 169 -13.27 -18.95 2.39
N ASN A 170 -12.73 -18.67 3.57
CA ASN A 170 -12.44 -17.31 3.99
C ASN A 170 -11.01 -16.95 3.58
N PHE A 171 -10.87 -16.02 2.66
CA PHE A 171 -9.58 -15.45 2.26
C PHE A 171 -9.43 -14.05 2.83
N TYR A 172 -8.24 -13.75 3.31
CA TYR A 172 -7.91 -12.42 3.80
C TYR A 172 -7.08 -11.62 2.79
N LEU A 173 -6.36 -12.33 1.93
CA LEU A 173 -5.52 -11.72 0.89
C LEU A 173 -5.89 -12.30 -0.47
N LYS A 174 -6.03 -11.42 -1.45
CA LYS A 174 -6.30 -11.76 -2.84
C LYS A 174 -5.26 -11.04 -3.70
N ALA A 175 -4.58 -11.77 -4.59
CA ALA A 175 -3.76 -11.17 -5.61
C ALA A 175 -4.55 -11.14 -6.93
N THR A 176 -4.51 -10.01 -7.63
CA THR A 176 -5.11 -9.85 -8.95
C THR A 176 -4.12 -9.23 -9.91
N ASP A 177 -4.37 -9.35 -11.21
CA ASP A 177 -3.72 -8.47 -12.16
C ASP A 177 -4.21 -7.02 -12.00
N ARG A 178 -3.60 -6.09 -12.74
CA ARG A 178 -3.99 -4.65 -12.71
C ARG A 178 -5.42 -4.39 -13.18
N LYS A 179 -6.02 -5.34 -13.88
CA LYS A 179 -7.40 -5.24 -14.37
C LYS A 179 -8.40 -5.88 -13.41
N GLY A 180 -7.91 -6.67 -12.44
CA GLY A 180 -8.76 -7.44 -11.55
C GLY A 180 -9.33 -8.71 -12.19
N GLU A 181 -8.80 -9.14 -13.35
CA GLU A 181 -9.36 -10.24 -14.13
C GLU A 181 -8.77 -11.61 -13.76
N GLN A 182 -7.54 -11.65 -13.20
CA GLN A 182 -6.90 -12.88 -12.76
C GLN A 182 -6.75 -12.90 -11.25
N ASP A 183 -7.32 -13.90 -10.62
CA ASP A 183 -7.33 -14.06 -9.18
C ASP A 183 -6.39 -15.17 -8.72
N ALA A 184 -5.46 -14.85 -7.82
CA ALA A 184 -4.78 -15.83 -6.99
C ALA A 184 -5.15 -15.57 -5.53
N LEU A 185 -5.75 -16.56 -4.88
CA LEU A 185 -6.12 -16.49 -3.47
C LEU A 185 -4.90 -16.84 -2.61
N LEU A 186 -4.47 -15.92 -1.76
CA LEU A 186 -3.32 -16.07 -0.89
C LEU A 186 -3.80 -16.19 0.56
N GLY A 187 -3.60 -17.36 1.14
CA GLY A 187 -3.85 -17.63 2.56
C GLY A 187 -5.30 -17.96 2.89
N SER A 188 -5.59 -19.22 3.12
CA SER A 188 -6.77 -19.66 3.87
C SER A 188 -6.42 -19.73 5.34
N ALA A 189 -7.08 -18.94 6.18
CA ALA A 189 -7.02 -19.18 7.62
C ALA A 189 -8.06 -20.25 7.97
N TYR A 190 -7.59 -21.44 8.29
CA TYR A 190 -8.39 -22.40 9.02
C TYR A 190 -8.32 -22.02 10.51
N PHE A 191 -9.41 -21.56 11.06
CA PHE A 191 -9.63 -21.51 12.51
C PHE A 191 -10.58 -22.62 12.91
#